data_d571c4554a636bc65b86197b1a9d50d0
#
_entry.id   d571c4554a636bc65b86197b1a9d50d0
#
_cell.length_a   1.000
_cell.length_b   1.000
_cell.length_c   1.000
_cell.angle_alpha   90.00
_cell.angle_beta   90.00
_cell.angle_gamma   90.00
#
_symmetry.space_group_name_H-M   'P 1'
#
loop_
_entity.id
_entity.type
_entity.pdbx_description
1 polymer ?
#
loop_
_entity_poly.entity_id
_entity_poly.type
_entity_poly.pdbx_seq_one_letter_code
_entity_poly.pdbx_strand_id
1 'polypeptide(L)'
;MAAAHPAGYEYRVTVISPTTTETAAPAVKPAAVTSATETAVRRLAEADLPRCSELGVSRDWGAEERKWGLLFELGEVYGIEDADGRLIATSVLTRYGAQFATVSMVLVAEDHQRQGYGKRIMQHVIEQASSSTLVLHATSEGRPLYEKLGFQAFGAIEAHVGEFDATGTKTGCSHPAAPEDLLQLARLDREVYGVHRTALLKRLPRFAERIRVLRNEEGLITGYGAIWRGEERMNLGPVLAPDFAGARDLIADLVDGIEGPLRLDVDAEGDDLSAWACGHGLEPVYTCTHMVLGGPAPMDQARLHAPLMCALG
;
A
#
# COMPACT_ATOMS: atom_id res chain seq x y z
N MET A 1 -3.99 -35.81 16.92
CA MET A 1 -5.32 -35.26 16.64
C MET A 1 -5.06 -33.88 16.07
N ALA A 2 -5.20 -33.72 14.76
CA ALA A 2 -4.97 -32.44 14.06
C ALA A 2 -6.27 -31.64 14.08
N ALA A 3 -6.21 -30.43 14.61
CA ALA A 3 -7.31 -29.47 14.54
C ALA A 3 -7.29 -28.79 13.16
N ALA A 4 -8.43 -28.85 12.47
CA ALA A 4 -8.62 -28.23 11.17
C ALA A 4 -8.75 -26.69 11.32
N HIS A 5 -7.95 -25.95 10.55
CA HIS A 5 -8.08 -24.52 10.34
C HIS A 5 -9.21 -24.24 9.34
N PRO A 6 -10.11 -23.30 9.60
CA PRO A 6 -11.05 -22.82 8.60
C PRO A 6 -10.39 -21.69 7.77
N ALA A 7 -10.66 -21.72 6.45
CA ALA A 7 -10.30 -20.77 5.42
C ALA A 7 -8.79 -20.62 5.13
N GLY A 8 -8.23 -21.63 4.45
CA GLY A 8 -6.89 -21.57 3.91
C GLY A 8 -6.83 -20.76 2.60
N TYR A 9 -6.13 -19.66 2.62
CA TYR A 9 -5.55 -19.08 1.41
C TYR A 9 -4.18 -19.73 1.19
N GLU A 10 -4.15 -20.83 0.42
CA GLU A 10 -2.90 -21.41 -0.07
C GLU A 10 -2.37 -20.60 -1.26
N TYR A 11 -1.34 -19.83 -1.05
CA TYR A 11 -0.51 -19.35 -2.15
C TYR A 11 0.26 -20.56 -2.71
N ARG A 12 -0.20 -21.12 -3.85
CA ARG A 12 0.52 -22.17 -4.55
C ARG A 12 1.81 -21.64 -5.16
N VAL A 13 2.91 -21.92 -4.52
CA VAL A 13 4.24 -21.81 -5.13
C VAL A 13 4.42 -23.05 -6.02
N THR A 14 4.27 -22.90 -7.34
CA THR A 14 4.60 -23.94 -8.30
C THR A 14 6.10 -23.93 -8.55
N VAL A 15 6.81 -24.87 -7.93
CA VAL A 15 8.22 -25.15 -8.25
C VAL A 15 8.25 -25.94 -9.55
N ILE A 16 8.77 -25.33 -10.63
CA ILE A 16 9.00 -26.00 -11.91
C ILE A 16 10.45 -26.47 -11.94
N SER A 17 10.66 -27.78 -11.90
CA SER A 17 11.96 -28.43 -12.19
C SER A 17 12.25 -28.39 -13.68
N PRO A 18 13.52 -28.23 -14.10
CA PRO A 18 13.87 -28.18 -15.51
C PRO A 18 13.99 -29.59 -16.09
N THR A 19 13.18 -29.91 -17.08
CA THR A 19 13.41 -31.07 -17.95
C THR A 19 13.89 -30.58 -19.30
N THR A 20 15.14 -30.87 -19.63
CA THR A 20 15.75 -30.69 -20.94
C THR A 20 15.19 -31.71 -21.91
N THR A 21 14.66 -31.27 -23.05
CA THR A 21 14.52 -32.10 -24.25
C THR A 21 14.69 -31.21 -25.47
N GLU A 22 15.76 -31.50 -26.20
CA GLU A 22 16.15 -30.94 -27.48
C GLU A 22 15.33 -31.58 -28.59
N THR A 23 14.62 -30.79 -29.40
CA THR A 23 14.12 -31.27 -30.69
C THR A 23 13.86 -30.10 -31.66
N ALA A 24 14.58 -30.18 -32.79
CA ALA A 24 14.42 -29.61 -34.13
C ALA A 24 13.44 -28.45 -34.38
N ALA A 25 13.96 -27.40 -35.00
CA ALA A 25 13.24 -26.26 -35.54
C ALA A 25 12.35 -26.62 -36.76
N PRO A 26 11.11 -26.10 -36.83
CA PRO A 26 10.37 -25.99 -38.06
C PRO A 26 10.40 -24.55 -38.63
N ALA A 27 10.34 -24.47 -39.93
CA ALA A 27 10.45 -23.31 -40.79
C ALA A 27 9.58 -22.10 -40.39
N VAL A 28 10.23 -20.92 -40.41
CA VAL A 28 9.61 -19.62 -40.21
C VAL A 28 8.70 -19.28 -41.41
N LYS A 29 7.37 -19.22 -41.17
CA LYS A 29 6.45 -18.47 -42.02
C LYS A 29 6.52 -16.99 -41.61
N PRO A 30 6.54 -16.04 -42.56
CA PRO A 30 6.48 -14.64 -42.21
C PRO A 30 5.12 -14.34 -41.57
N ALA A 31 5.11 -14.00 -40.28
CA ALA A 31 3.94 -13.49 -39.61
C ALA A 31 3.61 -12.13 -40.21
N ALA A 32 2.37 -11.98 -40.64
CA ALA A 32 1.79 -10.69 -40.99
C ALA A 32 1.96 -9.73 -39.81
N VAL A 33 2.66 -8.62 -40.07
CA VAL A 33 2.75 -7.49 -39.14
C VAL A 33 1.35 -6.84 -39.14
N THR A 34 0.47 -7.34 -38.29
CA THR A 34 -0.70 -6.60 -37.88
C THR A 34 -0.18 -5.45 -37.02
N SER A 35 -0.30 -4.24 -37.52
CA SER A 35 -0.13 -3.01 -36.77
C SER A 35 -1.01 -3.12 -35.53
N ALA A 36 -0.43 -3.58 -34.43
CA ALA A 36 -1.07 -3.48 -33.13
C ALA A 36 -1.26 -1.98 -32.85
N THR A 37 -2.51 -1.54 -32.88
CA THR A 37 -2.88 -0.22 -32.40
C THR A 37 -2.27 -0.09 -31.01
N GLU A 38 -1.28 0.79 -30.89
CA GLU A 38 -0.49 0.94 -29.68
C GLU A 38 -1.45 1.43 -28.59
N THR A 39 -1.87 0.53 -27.71
CA THR A 39 -2.82 0.82 -26.62
C THR A 39 -2.25 1.89 -25.69
N ALA A 40 -2.73 3.13 -25.85
CA ALA A 40 -2.17 4.28 -25.13
C ALA A 40 -2.47 4.19 -23.63
N VAL A 41 -1.50 4.65 -22.80
CA VAL A 41 -1.79 4.92 -21.39
C VAL A 41 -2.68 6.16 -21.33
N ARG A 42 -3.82 6.05 -20.67
CA ARG A 42 -4.72 7.19 -20.44
C ARG A 42 -4.92 7.47 -18.96
N ARG A 43 -5.27 8.69 -18.63
CA ARG A 43 -5.77 9.02 -17.30
C ARG A 43 -7.18 8.47 -17.14
N LEU A 44 -7.42 7.82 -16.02
CA LEU A 44 -8.74 7.30 -15.63
C LEU A 44 -9.50 8.37 -14.83
N ALA A 45 -10.80 8.34 -14.90
CA ALA A 45 -11.71 9.17 -14.11
C ALA A 45 -12.39 8.32 -13.03
N GLU A 46 -13.05 8.95 -12.06
CA GLU A 46 -13.77 8.26 -10.99
C GLU A 46 -14.80 7.25 -11.53
N ALA A 47 -15.39 7.50 -12.71
CA ALA A 47 -16.27 6.58 -13.39
C ALA A 47 -15.60 5.24 -13.79
N ASP A 48 -14.26 5.18 -13.86
CA ASP A 48 -13.50 3.96 -14.11
C ASP A 48 -13.25 3.13 -12.83
N LEU A 49 -13.63 3.64 -11.64
CA LEU A 49 -13.38 2.96 -10.37
C LEU A 49 -13.89 1.51 -10.35
N PRO A 50 -15.11 1.17 -10.83
CA PRO A 50 -15.56 -0.23 -10.85
C PRO A 50 -14.62 -1.14 -11.65
N ARG A 51 -14.12 -0.67 -12.78
CA ARG A 51 -13.17 -1.41 -13.63
C ARG A 51 -11.80 -1.61 -12.95
N CYS A 52 -11.35 -0.62 -12.17
CA CYS A 52 -10.15 -0.75 -11.34
C CYS A 52 -10.35 -1.79 -10.24
N SER A 53 -11.51 -1.82 -9.59
CA SER A 53 -11.88 -2.82 -8.59
C SER A 53 -11.95 -4.22 -9.20
N GLU A 54 -12.58 -4.37 -10.37
CA GLU A 54 -12.63 -5.65 -11.10
C GLU A 54 -11.22 -6.17 -11.44
N LEU A 55 -10.31 -5.28 -11.88
CA LEU A 55 -8.93 -5.66 -12.12
C LEU A 55 -8.23 -6.08 -10.82
N GLY A 56 -8.47 -5.39 -9.72
CA GLY A 56 -7.96 -5.76 -8.38
C GLY A 56 -8.43 -7.16 -7.96
N VAL A 57 -9.72 -7.44 -8.07
CA VAL A 57 -10.31 -8.76 -7.79
C VAL A 57 -9.68 -9.85 -8.65
N SER A 58 -9.47 -9.60 -9.95
CA SER A 58 -8.83 -10.56 -10.86
C SER A 58 -7.38 -10.87 -10.52
N ARG A 59 -6.78 -10.11 -9.60
CA ARG A 59 -5.40 -10.26 -9.13
C ARG A 59 -5.33 -10.66 -7.64
N ASP A 60 -6.42 -11.13 -7.06
CA ASP A 60 -6.54 -11.52 -5.64
C ASP A 60 -6.23 -10.38 -4.64
N TRP A 61 -6.44 -9.12 -5.06
CA TRP A 61 -6.21 -7.95 -4.20
C TRP A 61 -7.50 -7.44 -3.53
N GLY A 62 -8.66 -8.05 -3.83
CA GLY A 62 -9.97 -7.56 -3.43
C GLY A 62 -10.45 -6.37 -4.26
N ALA A 63 -11.72 -5.99 -4.13
CA ALA A 63 -12.30 -4.86 -4.84
C ALA A 63 -11.76 -3.51 -4.33
N GLU A 64 -11.54 -3.42 -3.02
CA GLU A 64 -10.90 -2.27 -2.35
C GLU A 64 -11.50 -0.91 -2.74
N GLU A 65 -12.82 -0.84 -2.93
CA GLU A 65 -13.51 0.34 -3.46
C GLU A 65 -13.24 1.61 -2.65
N ARG A 66 -13.21 1.54 -1.30
CA ARG A 66 -12.89 2.69 -0.45
C ARG A 66 -11.47 3.19 -0.69
N LYS A 67 -10.53 2.29 -0.87
CA LYS A 67 -9.12 2.61 -1.20
C LYS A 67 -9.04 3.28 -2.56
N TRP A 68 -9.65 2.69 -3.59
CA TRP A 68 -9.72 3.29 -4.92
C TRP A 68 -10.36 4.68 -4.89
N GLY A 69 -11.48 4.86 -4.19
CA GLY A 69 -12.13 6.16 -4.04
C GLY A 69 -11.19 7.21 -3.47
N LEU A 70 -10.47 6.89 -2.38
CA LEU A 70 -9.47 7.81 -1.81
C LEU A 70 -8.33 8.11 -2.78
N LEU A 71 -7.86 7.11 -3.54
CA LEU A 71 -6.78 7.27 -4.50
C LEU A 71 -7.21 8.13 -5.70
N PHE A 72 -8.45 8.01 -6.19
CA PHE A 72 -9.00 8.91 -7.22
C PHE A 72 -9.11 10.36 -6.75
N GLU A 73 -9.38 10.58 -5.46
CA GLU A 73 -9.44 11.93 -4.89
C GLU A 73 -8.06 12.58 -4.65
N LEU A 74 -7.03 11.78 -4.39
CA LEU A 74 -5.70 12.26 -3.98
C LEU A 74 -4.67 12.19 -5.09
N GLY A 75 -4.85 11.28 -6.06
CA GLY A 75 -3.85 10.94 -7.05
C GLY A 75 -4.33 11.06 -8.49
N GLU A 76 -3.45 10.66 -9.34
CA GLU A 76 -3.65 10.54 -10.78
C GLU A 76 -3.66 9.05 -11.12
N VAL A 77 -4.83 8.53 -11.47
CA VAL A 77 -5.00 7.12 -11.82
C VAL A 77 -4.80 6.97 -13.32
N TYR A 78 -3.93 6.07 -13.74
CA TYR A 78 -3.64 5.75 -15.13
C TYR A 78 -4.04 4.32 -15.45
N GLY A 79 -4.41 4.06 -16.70
CA GLY A 79 -4.79 2.75 -17.17
C GLY A 79 -4.43 2.50 -18.63
N ILE A 80 -4.37 1.22 -18.96
CA ILE A 80 -4.25 0.72 -20.34
C ILE A 80 -5.45 -0.18 -20.60
N GLU A 81 -6.07 0.00 -21.77
CA GLU A 81 -7.16 -0.84 -22.24
C GLU A 81 -6.68 -1.71 -23.41
N ASP A 82 -7.24 -2.89 -23.55
CA ASP A 82 -7.03 -3.74 -24.72
C ASP A 82 -7.91 -3.28 -25.90
N ALA A 83 -7.88 -4.04 -27.00
CA ALA A 83 -8.62 -3.73 -28.20
C ALA A 83 -10.16 -3.80 -28.01
N ASP A 84 -10.61 -4.55 -27.04
CA ASP A 84 -12.02 -4.72 -26.69
C ASP A 84 -12.49 -3.68 -25.64
N GLY A 85 -11.60 -2.78 -25.23
CA GLY A 85 -11.88 -1.73 -24.24
C GLY A 85 -11.85 -2.22 -22.80
N ARG A 86 -11.37 -3.45 -22.51
CA ARG A 86 -11.17 -3.95 -21.15
C ARG A 86 -9.96 -3.27 -20.51
N LEU A 87 -10.07 -2.83 -19.26
CA LEU A 87 -8.96 -2.31 -18.48
C LEU A 87 -8.01 -3.46 -18.09
N ILE A 88 -6.79 -3.44 -18.62
CA ILE A 88 -5.79 -4.51 -18.45
C ILE A 88 -4.59 -4.12 -17.61
N ALA A 89 -4.36 -2.84 -17.39
CA ALA A 89 -3.32 -2.38 -16.47
C ALA A 89 -3.72 -1.07 -15.80
N THR A 90 -3.26 -0.89 -14.56
CA THR A 90 -3.42 0.35 -13.78
C THR A 90 -2.12 0.77 -13.10
N SER A 91 -2.01 2.03 -12.75
CA SER A 91 -1.06 2.60 -11.80
C SER A 91 -1.60 3.92 -11.25
N VAL A 92 -1.29 4.22 -10.01
CA VAL A 92 -1.66 5.49 -9.35
C VAL A 92 -0.41 6.27 -9.00
N LEU A 93 -0.40 7.56 -9.33
CA LEU A 93 0.62 8.53 -8.92
C LEU A 93 0.00 9.51 -7.94
N THR A 94 0.45 9.47 -6.68
CA THR A 94 0.00 10.43 -5.66
C THR A 94 1.12 11.40 -5.33
N ARG A 95 0.93 12.69 -5.64
CA ARG A 95 1.95 13.73 -5.45
C ARG A 95 1.80 14.40 -4.09
N TYR A 96 2.92 14.57 -3.42
CA TYR A 96 3.04 15.36 -2.18
C TYR A 96 3.97 16.56 -2.42
N GLY A 97 3.47 17.52 -3.17
CA GLY A 97 4.26 18.67 -3.66
C GLY A 97 5.01 18.37 -4.96
N ALA A 98 6.02 19.20 -5.27
CA ALA A 98 6.75 19.10 -6.54
C ALA A 98 7.91 18.09 -6.52
N GLN A 99 8.33 17.63 -5.33
CA GLN A 99 9.56 16.86 -5.19
C GLN A 99 9.38 15.43 -4.71
N PHE A 100 8.17 15.03 -4.33
CA PHE A 100 7.91 13.70 -3.81
C PHE A 100 6.55 13.18 -4.28
N ALA A 101 6.51 11.93 -4.67
CA ALA A 101 5.28 11.23 -5.00
C ALA A 101 5.37 9.73 -4.67
N THR A 102 4.22 9.10 -4.47
CA THR A 102 4.12 7.65 -4.35
C THR A 102 3.54 7.05 -5.62
N VAL A 103 4.00 5.85 -5.98
CA VAL A 103 3.43 5.05 -7.06
C VAL A 103 2.81 3.79 -6.45
N SER A 104 1.57 3.53 -6.81
CA SER A 104 0.83 2.41 -6.23
C SER A 104 -0.14 1.78 -7.22
N MET A 105 -0.84 0.74 -6.79
CA MET A 105 -1.86 0.01 -7.56
C MET A 105 -1.39 -0.34 -8.98
N VAL A 106 -0.13 -0.78 -9.08
CA VAL A 106 0.46 -1.25 -10.34
C VAL A 106 -0.03 -2.68 -10.56
N LEU A 107 -1.07 -2.81 -11.35
CA LEU A 107 -1.73 -4.07 -11.67
C LEU A 107 -1.64 -4.33 -13.17
N VAL A 108 -1.51 -5.59 -13.55
CA VAL A 108 -1.65 -6.07 -14.93
C VAL A 108 -2.51 -7.33 -14.90
N ALA A 109 -3.54 -7.36 -15.74
CA ALA A 109 -4.42 -8.53 -15.88
C ALA A 109 -3.58 -9.79 -16.16
N GLU A 110 -3.96 -10.92 -15.58
CA GLU A 110 -3.18 -12.16 -15.62
C GLU A 110 -2.87 -12.62 -17.04
N ASP A 111 -3.88 -12.60 -17.91
CA ASP A 111 -3.80 -12.96 -19.33
C ASP A 111 -2.96 -11.97 -20.18
N HIS A 112 -2.59 -10.81 -19.62
CA HIS A 112 -1.77 -9.77 -20.25
C HIS A 112 -0.39 -9.59 -19.58
N GLN A 113 -0.04 -10.43 -18.61
CA GLN A 113 1.26 -10.39 -17.97
C GLN A 113 2.39 -10.74 -18.94
N ARG A 114 3.63 -10.30 -18.61
CA ARG A 114 4.86 -10.53 -19.38
C ARG A 114 4.84 -10.03 -20.84
N GLN A 115 3.83 -9.24 -21.21
CA GLN A 115 3.71 -8.60 -22.53
C GLN A 115 4.20 -7.14 -22.54
N GLY A 116 4.81 -6.67 -21.43
CA GLY A 116 5.42 -5.34 -21.34
C GLY A 116 4.49 -4.24 -20.78
N TYR A 117 3.22 -4.51 -20.52
CA TYR A 117 2.26 -3.50 -20.03
C TYR A 117 2.67 -2.88 -18.69
N GLY A 118 3.17 -3.69 -17.74
CA GLY A 118 3.67 -3.18 -16.45
C GLY A 118 4.84 -2.22 -16.62
N LYS A 119 5.78 -2.52 -17.52
CA LYS A 119 6.89 -1.60 -17.84
C LYS A 119 6.37 -0.31 -18.47
N ARG A 120 5.45 -0.42 -19.41
CA ARG A 120 4.89 0.71 -20.15
C ARG A 120 4.15 1.68 -19.25
N ILE A 121 3.26 1.19 -18.38
CA ILE A 121 2.51 2.06 -17.48
C ILE A 121 3.44 2.71 -16.44
N MET A 122 4.42 1.98 -15.93
CA MET A 122 5.42 2.53 -15.01
C MET A 122 6.30 3.60 -15.65
N GLN A 123 6.75 3.40 -16.89
CA GLN A 123 7.51 4.42 -17.63
C GLN A 123 6.69 5.69 -17.79
N HIS A 124 5.41 5.56 -18.18
CA HIS A 124 4.50 6.71 -18.27
C HIS A 124 4.36 7.45 -16.94
N VAL A 125 4.15 6.73 -15.83
CA VAL A 125 4.02 7.34 -14.50
C VAL A 125 5.30 8.02 -14.05
N ILE A 126 6.48 7.44 -14.32
CA ILE A 126 7.78 8.05 -14.03
C ILE A 126 7.96 9.34 -14.83
N GLU A 127 7.61 9.36 -16.11
CA GLU A 127 7.64 10.56 -16.96
C GLU A 127 6.68 11.64 -16.45
N GLN A 128 5.45 11.28 -16.08
CA GLN A 128 4.49 12.19 -15.50
C GLN A 128 4.99 12.78 -14.18
N ALA A 129 5.61 12.00 -13.33
CA ALA A 129 6.14 12.44 -12.04
C ALA A 129 7.23 13.52 -12.17
N SER A 130 7.83 13.63 -13.34
CA SER A 130 8.92 14.60 -13.63
C SER A 130 10.16 14.34 -12.77
N SER A 131 10.65 15.32 -12.01
CA SER A 131 11.87 15.23 -11.18
C SER A 131 11.61 14.81 -9.73
N SER A 132 10.42 14.32 -9.41
CA SER A 132 10.07 13.91 -8.04
C SER A 132 10.85 12.68 -7.61
N THR A 133 11.20 12.61 -6.33
CA THR A 133 11.54 11.35 -5.70
C THR A 133 10.28 10.48 -5.66
N LEU A 134 10.37 9.27 -6.20
CA LEU A 134 9.27 8.31 -6.24
C LEU A 134 9.49 7.20 -5.24
N VAL A 135 8.48 6.89 -4.46
CA VAL A 135 8.48 5.75 -3.54
C VAL A 135 7.34 4.80 -3.89
N LEU A 136 7.60 3.52 -3.76
CA LEU A 136 6.60 2.45 -3.90
C LEU A 136 6.87 1.30 -2.93
N HIS A 137 5.84 0.49 -2.71
CA HIS A 137 5.92 -0.77 -1.99
C HIS A 137 5.80 -1.92 -2.99
N ALA A 138 6.90 -2.62 -3.19
CA ALA A 138 7.02 -3.69 -4.18
C ALA A 138 6.66 -5.04 -3.56
N THR A 139 5.70 -5.74 -4.16
CA THR A 139 5.55 -7.18 -3.94
C THR A 139 6.73 -7.94 -4.52
N SER A 140 6.96 -9.18 -4.09
CA SER A 140 8.01 -10.04 -4.65
C SER A 140 7.89 -10.21 -6.17
N GLU A 141 6.67 -10.22 -6.71
CA GLU A 141 6.40 -10.31 -8.14
C GLU A 141 6.75 -9.01 -8.88
N GLY A 142 6.44 -7.85 -8.30
CA GLY A 142 6.68 -6.54 -8.93
C GLY A 142 8.13 -6.05 -8.84
N ARG A 143 8.85 -6.42 -7.78
CA ARG A 143 10.20 -5.95 -7.47
C ARG A 143 11.19 -6.04 -8.66
N PRO A 144 11.28 -7.15 -9.42
CA PRO A 144 12.23 -7.24 -10.54
C PRO A 144 11.97 -6.22 -11.66
N LEU A 145 10.72 -5.78 -11.84
CA LEU A 145 10.39 -4.72 -12.79
C LEU A 145 10.91 -3.37 -12.29
N TYR A 146 10.69 -3.05 -11.03
CA TYR A 146 11.08 -1.76 -10.45
C TYR A 146 12.60 -1.62 -10.37
N GLU A 147 13.32 -2.68 -10.03
CA GLU A 147 14.81 -2.71 -10.09
C GLU A 147 15.32 -2.38 -11.51
N LYS A 148 14.70 -2.95 -12.55
CA LYS A 148 15.06 -2.66 -13.96
C LYS A 148 14.72 -1.22 -14.37
N LEU A 149 13.79 -0.56 -13.67
CA LEU A 149 13.43 0.84 -13.87
C LEU A 149 14.28 1.80 -13.03
N GLY A 150 15.23 1.28 -12.26
CA GLY A 150 16.18 2.05 -11.46
C GLY A 150 15.76 2.31 -10.02
N PHE A 151 14.65 1.75 -9.55
CA PHE A 151 14.27 1.81 -8.14
C PHE A 151 15.26 1.01 -7.29
N GLN A 152 15.58 1.52 -6.13
CA GLN A 152 16.47 0.92 -5.15
C GLN A 152 15.69 0.60 -3.87
N ALA A 153 15.94 -0.56 -3.27
CA ALA A 153 15.37 -0.93 -1.98
C ALA A 153 16.01 -0.10 -0.86
N PHE A 154 15.18 0.34 0.12
CA PHE A 154 15.66 1.07 1.29
C PHE A 154 15.02 0.60 2.61
N GLY A 155 14.17 -0.42 2.58
CA GLY A 155 13.50 -1.01 3.73
C GLY A 155 12.45 -2.02 3.29
N ALA A 156 11.66 -2.48 4.21
CA ALA A 156 10.55 -3.37 3.93
C ALA A 156 9.40 -3.12 4.91
N ILE A 157 8.18 -3.45 4.49
CA ILE A 157 7.00 -3.45 5.34
C ILE A 157 6.41 -4.85 5.41
N GLU A 158 6.04 -5.29 6.58
CA GLU A 158 5.42 -6.58 6.81
C GLU A 158 3.96 -6.40 7.21
N ALA A 159 3.06 -7.06 6.49
CA ALA A 159 1.64 -7.03 6.78
C ALA A 159 1.29 -8.11 7.81
N HIS A 160 0.75 -7.69 8.93
CA HIS A 160 0.24 -8.56 9.99
C HIS A 160 -1.28 -8.59 9.96
N VAL A 161 -1.87 -9.77 10.01
CA VAL A 161 -3.33 -9.96 9.95
C VAL A 161 -3.78 -10.99 10.99
N GLY A 162 -4.91 -10.74 11.62
CA GLY A 162 -5.51 -11.68 12.58
C GLY A 162 -6.60 -11.04 13.41
N GLU A 163 -7.10 -11.79 14.38
CA GLU A 163 -7.98 -11.27 15.43
C GLU A 163 -7.11 -10.79 16.59
N PHE A 164 -7.15 -9.49 16.85
CA PHE A 164 -6.31 -8.88 17.86
C PHE A 164 -6.89 -9.11 19.27
N ASP A 165 -6.14 -9.77 20.14
CA ASP A 165 -6.48 -9.86 21.57
C ASP A 165 -6.18 -8.54 22.27
N ALA A 166 -7.23 -7.74 22.46
CA ALA A 166 -7.15 -6.46 23.15
C ALA A 166 -7.25 -6.58 24.68
N THR A 167 -7.27 -7.79 25.23
CA THR A 167 -7.42 -8.01 26.68
C THR A 167 -6.30 -7.35 27.47
N GLY A 168 -6.65 -6.36 28.29
CA GLY A 168 -5.70 -5.66 29.14
C GLY A 168 -4.75 -4.71 28.43
N THR A 169 -4.92 -4.46 27.12
CA THR A 169 -4.02 -3.58 26.37
C THR A 169 -4.39 -2.11 26.45
N LYS A 170 -5.67 -1.76 26.68
CA LYS A 170 -6.14 -0.37 26.74
C LYS A 170 -5.37 0.42 27.78
N THR A 171 -4.73 1.48 27.37
CA THR A 171 -3.92 2.34 28.24
C THR A 171 -4.64 3.62 28.64
N GLY A 172 -5.53 4.13 27.79
CA GLY A 172 -6.18 5.43 27.97
C GLY A 172 -5.22 6.63 27.84
N CYS A 173 -4.01 6.39 27.35
CA CYS A 173 -3.00 7.43 27.17
C CYS A 173 -3.27 8.33 25.95
N SER A 174 -4.04 7.84 24.98
CA SER A 174 -4.42 8.62 23.80
C SER A 174 -5.84 9.21 23.95
N HIS A 175 -6.12 10.25 23.17
CA HIS A 175 -7.39 10.95 23.14
C HIS A 175 -8.02 10.93 21.75
N PRO A 176 -9.34 10.97 21.59
CA PRO A 176 -9.96 11.19 20.29
C PRO A 176 -9.44 12.49 19.67
N ALA A 177 -9.10 12.46 18.39
CA ALA A 177 -8.73 13.66 17.65
C ALA A 177 -9.95 14.57 17.47
N ALA A 178 -9.77 15.87 17.66
CA ALA A 178 -10.78 16.89 17.46
C ALA A 178 -10.54 17.66 16.14
N PRO A 179 -11.56 18.31 15.55
CA PRO A 179 -11.38 19.08 14.31
C PRO A 179 -10.30 20.17 14.40
N GLU A 180 -10.13 20.78 15.57
CA GLU A 180 -9.09 21.79 15.87
C GLU A 180 -7.67 21.24 15.86
N ASP A 181 -7.50 19.92 15.94
CA ASP A 181 -6.20 19.26 15.94
C ASP A 181 -5.55 19.22 14.54
N LEU A 182 -6.31 19.48 13.49
CA LEU A 182 -5.85 19.31 12.09
C LEU A 182 -4.52 20.03 11.81
N LEU A 183 -4.31 21.21 12.38
CA LEU A 183 -3.06 21.95 12.17
C LEU A 183 -1.86 21.28 12.87
N GLN A 184 -2.05 20.79 14.08
CA GLN A 184 -1.00 20.05 14.80
C GLN A 184 -0.73 18.70 14.14
N LEU A 185 -1.77 17.98 13.72
CA LEU A 185 -1.64 16.75 12.93
C LEU A 185 -0.85 16.98 11.64
N ALA A 186 -1.16 18.05 10.90
CA ALA A 186 -0.46 18.38 9.65
C ALA A 186 1.00 18.76 9.89
N ARG A 187 1.31 19.38 11.02
CA ARG A 187 2.70 19.68 11.41
C ARG A 187 3.46 18.40 11.73
N LEU A 188 2.95 17.55 12.62
CA LEU A 188 3.56 16.28 13.01
C LEU A 188 3.73 15.36 11.79
N ASP A 189 2.69 15.22 10.98
CA ASP A 189 2.72 14.42 9.75
C ASP A 189 3.83 14.89 8.80
N ARG A 190 3.95 16.22 8.60
CA ARG A 190 5.03 16.79 7.80
C ARG A 190 6.41 16.53 8.38
N GLU A 191 6.57 16.60 9.70
CA GLU A 191 7.85 16.31 10.37
C GLU A 191 8.28 14.86 10.15
N VAL A 192 7.32 13.91 10.19
CA VAL A 192 7.60 12.49 10.03
C VAL A 192 7.74 12.08 8.56
N TYR A 193 6.84 12.54 7.69
CA TYR A 193 6.91 12.19 6.26
C TYR A 193 7.84 13.06 5.42
N GLY A 194 8.36 14.16 5.99
CA GLY A 194 9.21 15.11 5.28
C GLY A 194 8.50 15.92 4.19
N VAL A 195 7.19 15.72 4.00
CA VAL A 195 6.39 16.32 2.93
C VAL A 195 5.01 16.74 3.43
N HIS A 196 4.33 17.61 2.68
CA HIS A 196 2.97 18.04 3.01
C HIS A 196 1.92 17.07 2.49
N ARG A 197 1.23 16.39 3.40
CA ARG A 197 0.09 15.51 3.08
C ARG A 197 -1.26 16.09 3.53
N THR A 198 -1.37 17.42 3.54
CA THR A 198 -2.57 18.14 4.04
C THR A 198 -3.86 17.73 3.32
N ALA A 199 -3.80 17.39 2.02
CA ALA A 199 -4.97 16.93 1.28
C ALA A 199 -5.48 15.59 1.82
N LEU A 200 -4.58 14.68 2.18
CA LEU A 200 -4.89 13.40 2.84
C LEU A 200 -5.48 13.65 4.23
N LEU A 201 -4.82 14.44 5.06
CA LEU A 201 -5.25 14.70 6.44
C LEU A 201 -6.63 15.35 6.52
N LYS A 202 -7.00 16.21 5.58
CA LYS A 202 -8.37 16.77 5.48
C LYS A 202 -9.43 15.71 5.17
N ARG A 203 -9.05 14.60 4.57
CA ARG A 203 -9.94 13.50 4.21
C ARG A 203 -9.99 12.42 5.28
N LEU A 204 -8.92 12.31 6.08
CA LEU A 204 -8.79 11.28 7.09
C LEU A 204 -10.00 11.19 8.05
N PRO A 205 -10.61 12.29 8.56
CA PRO A 205 -11.77 12.22 9.45
C PRO A 205 -13.04 11.58 8.84
N ARG A 206 -13.19 11.60 7.52
CA ARG A 206 -14.31 10.93 6.84
C ARG A 206 -13.94 9.53 6.34
N PHE A 207 -12.64 9.24 6.24
CA PHE A 207 -12.12 7.96 5.78
C PHE A 207 -11.93 6.98 6.93
N ALA A 208 -11.42 7.45 8.08
CA ALA A 208 -11.17 6.65 9.26
C ALA A 208 -12.43 6.49 10.12
N GLU A 209 -12.57 5.34 10.76
CA GLU A 209 -13.61 5.09 11.77
C GLU A 209 -13.24 5.77 13.10
N ARG A 210 -11.95 5.86 13.38
CA ARG A 210 -11.42 6.45 14.61
C ARG A 210 -10.05 7.04 14.36
N ILE A 211 -9.79 8.22 14.95
CA ILE A 211 -8.47 8.86 14.98
C ILE A 211 -8.15 9.19 16.42
N ARG A 212 -6.95 8.85 16.87
CA ARG A 212 -6.48 9.15 18.22
C ARG A 212 -5.16 9.89 18.21
N VAL A 213 -4.92 10.69 19.24
CA VAL A 213 -3.72 11.52 19.40
C VAL A 213 -3.07 11.28 20.75
N LEU A 214 -1.74 11.30 20.78
CA LEU A 214 -0.94 11.43 21.99
C LEU A 214 -0.58 12.90 22.20
N ARG A 215 -0.58 13.34 23.45
CA ARG A 215 -0.17 14.69 23.83
C ARG A 215 0.90 14.66 24.90
N ASN A 216 1.84 15.58 24.84
CA ASN A 216 2.76 15.83 25.94
C ASN A 216 2.10 16.67 27.05
N GLU A 217 2.86 16.96 28.11
CA GLU A 217 2.41 17.75 29.27
C GLU A 217 1.98 19.19 28.89
N GLU A 218 2.49 19.72 27.78
CA GLU A 218 2.18 21.04 27.24
C GLU A 218 0.92 21.03 26.35
N GLY A 219 0.30 19.83 26.13
CA GLY A 219 -0.87 19.64 25.30
C GLY A 219 -0.55 19.56 23.78
N LEU A 220 0.73 19.53 23.40
CA LEU A 220 1.13 19.38 22.01
C LEU A 220 1.00 17.93 21.54
N ILE A 221 0.51 17.73 20.31
CA ILE A 221 0.40 16.41 19.71
C ILE A 221 1.80 15.88 19.36
N THR A 222 2.15 14.75 19.96
CA THR A 222 3.43 14.04 19.75
C THR A 222 3.29 12.76 18.93
N GLY A 223 2.06 12.24 18.82
CA GLY A 223 1.74 11.07 18.01
C GLY A 223 0.28 11.08 17.58
N TYR A 224 -0.04 10.36 16.52
CA TYR A 224 -1.42 10.07 16.14
C TYR A 224 -1.52 8.75 15.41
N GLY A 225 -2.71 8.16 15.48
CA GLY A 225 -3.02 6.96 14.76
C GLY A 225 -4.47 6.96 14.30
N ALA A 226 -4.76 6.11 13.34
CA ALA A 226 -6.10 5.90 12.83
C ALA A 226 -6.41 4.42 12.60
N ILE A 227 -7.70 4.08 12.60
CA ILE A 227 -8.21 2.80 12.15
C ILE A 227 -9.32 3.05 11.13
N TRP A 228 -9.31 2.32 10.04
CA TRP A 228 -10.25 2.48 8.94
C TRP A 228 -10.75 1.14 8.42
N ARG A 229 -11.96 1.15 7.88
CA ARG A 229 -12.62 -0.05 7.39
C ARG A 229 -12.14 -0.41 5.99
N GLY A 230 -11.51 -1.58 5.85
CA GLY A 230 -11.31 -2.24 4.57
C GLY A 230 -12.55 -3.06 4.17
N GLU A 231 -12.39 -3.90 3.18
CA GLU A 231 -13.47 -4.73 2.66
C GLU A 231 -13.81 -5.88 3.63
N GLU A 232 -12.81 -6.60 4.08
CA GLU A 232 -12.95 -7.79 4.93
C GLU A 232 -12.50 -7.55 6.37
N ARG A 233 -11.75 -6.47 6.63
CA ARG A 233 -11.09 -6.24 7.92
C ARG A 233 -10.90 -4.76 8.21
N MET A 234 -10.64 -4.46 9.47
CA MET A 234 -10.20 -3.14 9.87
C MET A 234 -8.69 -3.00 9.64
N ASN A 235 -8.25 -1.83 9.21
CA ASN A 235 -6.84 -1.54 8.95
C ASN A 235 -6.36 -0.49 9.95
N LEU A 236 -5.27 -0.79 10.64
CA LEU A 236 -4.57 0.11 11.55
C LEU A 236 -3.53 0.91 10.77
N GLY A 237 -3.66 2.20 10.78
CA GLY A 237 -2.76 3.12 10.11
C GLY A 237 -3.46 4.44 9.71
N PRO A 238 -2.69 5.55 9.62
CA PRO A 238 -1.29 5.60 9.99
C PRO A 238 -1.08 5.47 11.52
N VAL A 239 0.14 5.11 11.93
CA VAL A 239 0.58 5.21 13.34
C VAL A 239 1.91 5.94 13.36
N LEU A 240 1.87 7.18 13.84
CA LEU A 240 3.04 8.02 14.04
C LEU A 240 3.20 8.25 15.54
N ALA A 241 4.36 7.92 16.08
CA ALA A 241 4.62 8.06 17.50
C ALA A 241 6.11 8.36 17.74
N PRO A 242 6.47 8.97 18.87
CA PRO A 242 7.87 9.25 19.18
C PRO A 242 8.71 7.98 19.38
N ASP A 243 8.06 6.89 19.80
CA ASP A 243 8.70 5.62 20.12
C ASP A 243 7.69 4.46 20.09
N PHE A 244 8.19 3.24 20.31
CA PHE A 244 7.37 2.02 20.38
C PHE A 244 6.28 2.09 21.46
N ALA A 245 6.54 2.68 22.63
CA ALA A 245 5.56 2.76 23.70
C ALA A 245 4.34 3.61 23.26
N GLY A 246 4.59 4.75 22.62
CA GLY A 246 3.55 5.60 22.07
C GLY A 246 2.78 4.92 20.93
N ALA A 247 3.47 4.17 20.06
CA ALA A 247 2.82 3.42 18.98
C ALA A 247 1.88 2.35 19.53
N ARG A 248 2.36 1.57 20.50
CA ARG A 248 1.57 0.57 21.22
C ARG A 248 0.33 1.19 21.89
N ASP A 249 0.50 2.31 22.60
CA ASP A 249 -0.60 2.97 23.32
C ASP A 249 -1.68 3.48 22.34
N LEU A 250 -1.28 4.03 21.19
CA LEU A 250 -2.19 4.42 20.12
C LEU A 250 -2.98 3.23 19.57
N ILE A 251 -2.28 2.14 19.23
CA ILE A 251 -2.91 0.94 18.67
C ILE A 251 -3.87 0.32 19.67
N ALA A 252 -3.44 0.15 20.92
CA ALA A 252 -4.26 -0.41 21.99
C ALA A 252 -5.58 0.36 22.20
N ASP A 253 -5.50 1.69 22.18
CA ASP A 253 -6.70 2.53 22.33
C ASP A 253 -7.53 2.63 21.03
N LEU A 254 -6.92 2.42 19.85
CA LEU A 254 -7.63 2.39 18.56
C LEU A 254 -8.48 1.14 18.41
N VAL A 255 -8.00 0.00 18.88
CA VAL A 255 -8.67 -1.30 18.73
C VAL A 255 -9.70 -1.57 19.83
N ASP A 256 -9.77 -0.75 20.87
CA ASP A 256 -10.71 -0.93 21.98
C ASP A 256 -12.16 -1.01 21.47
N GLY A 257 -12.81 -2.15 21.68
CA GLY A 257 -14.18 -2.44 21.21
C GLY A 257 -14.32 -2.65 19.70
N ILE A 258 -13.23 -2.87 18.99
CA ILE A 258 -13.26 -3.32 17.59
C ILE A 258 -13.34 -4.84 17.57
N GLU A 259 -14.26 -5.36 16.77
CA GLU A 259 -14.46 -6.79 16.58
C GLU A 259 -14.04 -7.22 15.16
N GLY A 260 -13.60 -8.47 15.04
CA GLY A 260 -13.20 -9.08 13.77
C GLY A 260 -11.74 -8.84 13.40
N PRO A 261 -11.34 -9.29 12.20
CA PRO A 261 -9.93 -9.31 11.81
C PRO A 261 -9.38 -7.90 11.59
N LEU A 262 -8.14 -7.71 12.03
CA LEU A 262 -7.35 -6.50 11.86
C LEU A 262 -6.19 -6.72 10.91
N ARG A 263 -5.72 -5.65 10.31
CA ARG A 263 -4.46 -5.59 9.58
C ARG A 263 -3.63 -4.43 10.11
N LEU A 264 -2.35 -4.70 10.33
CA LEU A 264 -1.33 -3.73 10.69
C LEU A 264 -0.11 -3.94 9.79
N ASP A 265 0.27 -2.91 9.06
CA ASP A 265 1.47 -2.92 8.22
C ASP A 265 2.60 -2.26 9.01
N VAL A 266 3.63 -3.01 9.39
CA VAL A 266 4.74 -2.52 10.22
C VAL A 266 6.06 -2.51 9.46
N ASP A 267 6.99 -1.65 9.86
CA ASP A 267 8.35 -1.71 9.35
C ASP A 267 8.99 -3.06 9.73
N ALA A 268 9.45 -3.80 8.73
CA ALA A 268 10.04 -5.13 8.93
C ALA A 268 11.40 -5.10 9.66
N GLU A 269 12.03 -3.92 9.76
CA GLU A 269 13.27 -3.73 10.52
C GLU A 269 12.99 -3.32 11.98
N GLY A 270 11.71 -3.05 12.33
CA GLY A 270 11.26 -2.68 13.66
C GLY A 270 10.74 -3.87 14.47
N ASP A 271 11.62 -4.63 15.10
CA ASP A 271 11.31 -5.90 15.78
C ASP A 271 10.25 -5.80 16.90
N ASP A 272 10.22 -4.69 17.65
CA ASP A 272 9.38 -4.56 18.85
C ASP A 272 7.89 -4.54 18.55
N LEU A 273 7.46 -3.78 17.52
CA LEU A 273 6.04 -3.65 17.17
C LEU A 273 5.51 -4.92 16.49
N SER A 274 6.32 -5.54 15.63
CA SER A 274 6.00 -6.84 15.01
C SER A 274 5.83 -7.92 16.07
N ALA A 275 6.81 -8.08 16.98
CA ALA A 275 6.75 -9.04 18.07
C ALA A 275 5.54 -8.81 18.99
N TRP A 276 5.24 -7.54 19.31
CA TRP A 276 4.09 -7.20 20.12
C TRP A 276 2.76 -7.53 19.40
N ALA A 277 2.64 -7.21 18.12
CA ALA A 277 1.47 -7.54 17.31
C ALA A 277 1.22 -9.05 17.25
N CYS A 278 2.29 -9.85 17.02
CA CYS A 278 2.22 -11.31 17.06
C CYS A 278 1.79 -11.84 18.43
N GLY A 279 2.30 -11.25 19.50
CA GLY A 279 1.90 -11.59 20.87
C GLY A 279 0.41 -11.33 21.18
N HIS A 280 -0.27 -10.55 20.33
CA HIS A 280 -1.69 -10.22 20.42
C HIS A 280 -2.53 -10.81 19.27
N GLY A 281 -2.02 -11.79 18.54
CA GLY A 281 -2.80 -12.57 17.56
C GLY A 281 -2.77 -12.03 16.12
N LEU A 282 -1.92 -11.04 15.81
CA LEU A 282 -1.69 -10.63 14.43
C LEU A 282 -0.46 -11.38 13.87
N GLU A 283 -0.68 -12.19 12.85
CA GLU A 283 0.37 -13.00 12.24
C GLU A 283 0.90 -12.36 10.95
N PRO A 284 2.22 -12.43 10.69
CA PRO A 284 2.79 -11.93 9.45
C PRO A 284 2.31 -12.77 8.26
N VAL A 285 1.83 -12.11 7.20
CA VAL A 285 1.25 -12.79 6.02
C VAL A 285 2.04 -12.55 4.75
N TYR A 286 2.61 -11.36 4.56
CA TYR A 286 3.50 -11.06 3.44
C TYR A 286 4.33 -9.81 3.71
N THR A 287 5.43 -9.68 2.95
CA THR A 287 6.34 -8.53 3.03
C THR A 287 6.37 -7.81 1.68
N CYS A 288 6.35 -6.47 1.71
CA CYS A 288 6.63 -5.61 0.58
C CYS A 288 7.95 -4.89 0.77
N THR A 289 8.75 -4.81 -0.28
CA THR A 289 10.00 -4.03 -0.26
C THR A 289 9.71 -2.55 -0.48
N HIS A 290 10.17 -1.68 0.40
CA HIS A 290 10.20 -0.24 0.16
C HIS A 290 11.24 0.08 -0.90
N MET A 291 10.85 0.74 -1.97
CA MET A 291 11.76 1.11 -3.05
C MET A 291 11.63 2.59 -3.41
N VAL A 292 12.76 3.19 -3.77
CA VAL A 292 12.87 4.61 -4.11
C VAL A 292 13.57 4.80 -5.46
N LEU A 293 13.12 5.81 -6.21
CA LEU A 293 13.76 6.30 -7.44
C LEU A 293 13.96 7.81 -7.33
N GLY A 294 15.11 8.29 -7.76
CA GLY A 294 15.43 9.74 -7.88
C GLY A 294 16.23 10.31 -6.72
N GLY A 295 15.85 10.09 -5.47
CA GLY A 295 16.55 10.61 -4.28
C GLY A 295 16.21 9.80 -3.03
N PRO A 296 16.77 10.14 -1.87
CA PRO A 296 16.41 9.45 -0.63
C PRO A 296 14.94 9.71 -0.29
N ALA A 297 14.29 8.71 0.30
CA ALA A 297 12.96 8.86 0.86
C ALA A 297 13.02 9.85 2.05
N PRO A 298 12.12 10.84 2.11
CA PRO A 298 12.23 11.92 3.11
C PRO A 298 11.68 11.55 4.49
N MET A 299 11.08 10.37 4.66
CA MET A 299 10.38 10.00 5.88
C MET A 299 11.33 9.60 7.01
N ASP A 300 10.93 9.99 8.24
CA ASP A 300 11.52 9.56 9.50
C ASP A 300 10.96 8.17 9.90
N GLN A 301 11.66 7.12 9.51
CA GLN A 301 11.26 5.73 9.77
C GLN A 301 11.19 5.39 11.26
N ALA A 302 11.97 6.06 12.12
CA ALA A 302 11.92 5.81 13.55
C ALA A 302 10.60 6.22 14.21
N ARG A 303 9.87 7.17 13.59
CA ARG A 303 8.60 7.70 14.08
C ARG A 303 7.39 7.25 13.26
N LEU A 304 7.60 6.66 12.09
CA LEU A 304 6.56 6.10 11.23
C LEU A 304 6.44 4.59 11.49
N HIS A 305 5.61 4.21 12.45
CA HIS A 305 5.43 2.82 12.86
C HIS A 305 4.50 2.02 11.93
N ALA A 306 3.52 2.69 11.31
CA ALA A 306 2.66 2.10 10.29
C ALA A 306 2.17 3.17 9.32
N PRO A 307 2.18 2.95 7.98
CA PRO A 307 1.55 3.85 7.03
C PRO A 307 0.02 3.77 7.12
N LEU A 308 -0.68 4.76 6.54
CA LEU A 308 -2.14 4.64 6.37
C LEU A 308 -2.49 3.42 5.53
N MET A 309 -1.77 3.22 4.47
CA MET A 309 -1.79 2.08 3.55
C MET A 309 -0.55 2.15 2.64
N CYS A 310 -0.06 1.02 2.19
CA CYS A 310 1.08 0.95 1.26
C CYS A 310 0.89 1.77 -0.04
N ALA A 311 -0.37 2.07 -0.40
CA ALA A 311 -0.68 2.84 -1.61
C ALA A 311 -0.41 4.34 -1.49
N LEU A 312 -0.24 4.88 -0.29
CA LEU A 312 -0.05 6.31 -0.02
C LEU A 312 1.28 6.64 0.68
N GLY A 313 2.14 5.63 0.90
CA GLY A 313 3.43 5.75 1.54
C GLY A 313 3.36 5.86 3.05
#